data_09c0871d28d1b855586fc947b2a0f82f
#
_entry.id   09c0871d28d1b855586fc947b2a0f82f
#
_cell.length_a   1.000
_cell.length_b   1.000
_cell.length_c   1.000
_cell.angle_alpha   90.00
_cell.angle_beta   90.00
_cell.angle_gamma   90.00
#
_symmetry.space_group_name_H-M   'P 1'
#
loop_
_entity.id
_entity.type
_entity.pdbx_description
1 polymer ?
#
loop_
_entity_poly.entity_id
_entity_poly.type
_entity_poly.pdbx_seq_one_letter_code
_entity_poly.pdbx_strand_id
1 'polypeptide(L)'
;MTPGVQLLIAKNGSVIYNKSYGHHTYNKKISVENEDIYDLASITKILVSLPLIIREIELKSLTFDSSLSSFFPKINLFEKRNIKLKEMLSHYSRLTPWIPFYKETLDSVTNMQLDSYYSNKKTSDFNIEVREGLYMQLWDDIIFDKIIKSELLESKEYKYSDLPYYLIKKYLEDKYGKSLDKLIRDYIFSKNGMLSLNFNPYKTIDLNRIVPSEIDDYFRLGELRGYVHDMGAAMQGGIGGHAGLFGNSLDVAKMMQLYIQKGFYGDKKFFSEKIFDEFN
;
A
#
# COMPACT_ATOMS: atom_id res chain seq x y z
N MET A 1 9.01 -22.28 3.20
CA MET A 1 8.65 -22.83 1.86
C MET A 1 7.30 -22.22 1.50
N THR A 2 7.12 -21.72 0.27
CA THR A 2 5.83 -21.14 -0.17
C THR A 2 4.97 -22.22 -0.82
N PRO A 3 3.63 -22.17 -0.71
CA PRO A 3 2.75 -23.14 -1.35
C PRO A 3 2.71 -22.97 -2.88
N GLY A 4 2.88 -21.75 -3.38
CA GLY A 4 2.88 -21.44 -4.80
C GLY A 4 3.57 -20.11 -5.12
N VAL A 5 3.87 -19.90 -6.41
CA VAL A 5 4.61 -18.73 -6.89
C VAL A 5 4.33 -18.47 -8.37
N GLN A 6 4.31 -17.19 -8.74
CA GLN A 6 4.45 -16.73 -10.13
C GLN A 6 5.88 -16.27 -10.37
N LEU A 7 6.51 -16.73 -11.43
CA LEU A 7 7.84 -16.33 -11.84
C LEU A 7 7.82 -15.72 -13.24
N LEU A 8 8.21 -14.45 -13.33
CA LEU A 8 8.37 -13.76 -14.60
C LEU A 8 9.78 -13.23 -14.75
N ILE A 9 10.39 -13.47 -15.90
CA ILE A 9 11.69 -12.91 -16.27
C ILE A 9 11.50 -12.14 -17.57
N ALA A 10 11.91 -10.88 -17.58
CA ALA A 10 11.94 -10.04 -18.77
C ALA A 10 13.37 -9.55 -19.04
N LYS A 11 13.72 -9.40 -20.31
CA LYS A 11 15.01 -8.87 -20.77
C LYS A 11 14.78 -8.00 -21.99
N ASN A 12 15.38 -6.81 -22.00
CA ASN A 12 15.30 -5.86 -23.11
C ASN A 12 13.84 -5.57 -23.53
N GLY A 13 12.93 -5.40 -22.56
CA GLY A 13 11.52 -5.11 -22.81
C GLY A 13 10.67 -6.31 -23.25
N SER A 14 11.24 -7.51 -23.35
CA SER A 14 10.53 -8.73 -23.75
C SER A 14 10.46 -9.73 -22.61
N VAL A 15 9.28 -10.31 -22.38
CA VAL A 15 9.10 -11.40 -21.43
C VAL A 15 9.68 -12.68 -22.05
N ILE A 16 10.71 -13.25 -21.41
CA ILE A 16 11.36 -14.49 -21.85
C ILE A 16 10.93 -15.71 -21.05
N TYR A 17 10.30 -15.49 -19.89
CA TYR A 17 9.77 -16.54 -19.06
C TYR A 17 8.58 -16.01 -18.23
N ASN A 18 7.47 -16.74 -18.20
CA ASN A 18 6.32 -16.42 -17.35
C ASN A 18 5.59 -17.72 -17.03
N LYS A 19 5.77 -18.21 -15.80
CA LYS A 19 5.16 -19.46 -15.34
C LYS A 19 4.75 -19.38 -13.88
N SER A 20 3.72 -20.15 -13.58
CA SER A 20 3.21 -20.35 -12.23
C SER A 20 3.51 -21.77 -11.75
N TYR A 21 3.72 -21.91 -10.45
CA TYR A 21 4.06 -23.17 -9.80
C TYR A 21 3.32 -23.32 -8.48
N GLY A 22 2.99 -24.57 -8.13
CA GLY A 22 2.38 -24.91 -6.87
C GLY A 22 0.90 -24.55 -6.80
N HIS A 23 0.43 -24.20 -5.60
CA HIS A 23 -0.97 -24.05 -5.31
C HIS A 23 -1.21 -22.79 -4.46
N HIS A 24 -2.46 -22.34 -4.37
CA HIS A 24 -2.85 -21.19 -3.54
C HIS A 24 -2.49 -21.41 -2.06
N THR A 25 -2.66 -22.62 -1.57
CA THR A 25 -2.39 -23.00 -0.17
C THR A 25 -1.77 -24.39 -0.07
N TYR A 26 -1.30 -24.75 1.11
CA TYR A 26 -0.71 -26.06 1.39
C TYR A 26 -1.69 -27.24 1.26
N ASN A 27 -3.01 -26.98 1.22
CA ASN A 27 -4.02 -28.02 0.97
C ASN A 27 -4.07 -28.51 -0.49
N LYS A 28 -3.37 -27.81 -1.41
CA LYS A 28 -3.19 -28.17 -2.83
C LYS A 28 -4.48 -28.30 -3.64
N LYS A 29 -5.55 -27.60 -3.28
CA LYS A 29 -6.83 -27.68 -3.96
C LYS A 29 -6.90 -26.85 -5.24
N ILE A 30 -6.26 -25.68 -5.25
CA ILE A 30 -6.27 -24.74 -6.38
C ILE A 30 -4.84 -24.51 -6.83
N SER A 31 -4.50 -24.82 -8.08
CA SER A 31 -3.21 -24.52 -8.68
C SER A 31 -3.06 -23.03 -8.92
N VAL A 32 -1.83 -22.51 -8.84
CA VAL A 32 -1.55 -21.12 -9.19
C VAL A 32 -1.50 -20.96 -10.71
N GLU A 33 -2.23 -19.96 -11.22
CA GLU A 33 -2.21 -19.56 -12.62
C GLU A 33 -1.53 -18.19 -12.80
N ASN A 34 -1.10 -17.87 -14.02
CA ASN A 34 -0.38 -16.60 -14.30
C ASN A 34 -1.24 -15.35 -14.08
N GLU A 35 -2.56 -15.49 -14.16
CA GLU A 35 -3.53 -14.41 -13.97
C GLU A 35 -4.00 -14.26 -12.53
N ASP A 36 -3.62 -15.17 -11.64
CA ASP A 36 -3.95 -15.04 -10.22
C ASP A 36 -3.28 -13.84 -9.61
N ILE A 37 -3.92 -13.25 -8.62
CA ILE A 37 -3.41 -12.06 -7.95
C ILE A 37 -3.02 -12.35 -6.50
N TYR A 38 -1.95 -11.70 -6.10
CA TYR A 38 -1.36 -11.77 -4.76
C TYR A 38 -1.46 -10.41 -4.06
N ASP A 39 -1.53 -10.42 -2.75
CA ASP A 39 -1.22 -9.23 -1.96
C ASP A 39 0.26 -8.87 -2.18
N LEU A 40 0.52 -7.69 -2.70
CA LEU A 40 1.85 -7.21 -3.03
C LEU A 40 2.55 -6.54 -1.84
N ALA A 41 1.88 -6.47 -0.70
CA ALA A 41 2.42 -5.92 0.54
C ALA A 41 3.16 -4.58 0.30
N SER A 42 4.38 -4.45 0.80
CA SER A 42 5.19 -3.22 0.68
C SER A 42 5.61 -2.83 -0.75
N ILE A 43 5.43 -3.70 -1.74
CA ILE A 43 5.59 -3.31 -3.15
C ILE A 43 4.60 -2.18 -3.50
N THR A 44 3.50 -2.06 -2.77
CA THR A 44 2.57 -0.92 -2.85
C THR A 44 3.29 0.43 -2.78
N LYS A 45 4.32 0.58 -1.94
CA LYS A 45 5.08 1.82 -1.78
C LYS A 45 5.67 2.30 -3.10
N ILE A 46 6.28 1.37 -3.85
CA ILE A 46 6.96 1.70 -5.11
C ILE A 46 6.01 1.70 -6.32
N LEU A 47 4.89 0.97 -6.27
CA LEU A 47 3.94 0.93 -7.38
C LEU A 47 2.85 2.00 -7.30
N VAL A 48 2.59 2.54 -6.10
CA VAL A 48 1.49 3.50 -5.87
C VAL A 48 1.99 4.82 -5.33
N SER A 49 2.58 4.83 -4.13
CA SER A 49 2.95 6.08 -3.46
C SER A 49 4.08 6.80 -4.17
N LEU A 50 5.13 6.09 -4.55
CA LEU A 50 6.29 6.68 -5.22
C LEU A 50 5.94 7.35 -6.55
N PRO A 51 5.23 6.73 -7.51
CA PRO A 51 4.90 7.40 -8.77
C PRO A 51 4.01 8.62 -8.59
N LEU A 52 3.12 8.63 -7.60
CA LEU A 52 2.31 9.81 -7.30
C LEU A 52 3.15 10.95 -6.70
N ILE A 53 4.14 10.64 -5.84
CA ILE A 53 5.09 11.64 -5.33
C ILE A 53 6.01 12.16 -6.44
N ILE A 54 6.49 11.31 -7.34
CA ILE A 54 7.27 11.74 -8.52
C ILE A 54 6.45 12.76 -9.33
N ARG A 55 5.17 12.49 -9.55
CA ARG A 55 4.26 13.44 -10.21
C ARG A 55 4.18 14.77 -9.48
N GLU A 56 4.11 14.77 -8.14
CA GLU A 56 4.08 16.00 -7.34
C GLU A 56 5.36 16.85 -7.51
N ILE A 57 6.50 16.18 -7.60
CA ILE A 57 7.79 16.84 -7.84
C ILE A 57 7.83 17.43 -9.26
N GLU A 58 7.36 16.70 -10.28
CA GLU A 58 7.27 17.21 -11.65
C GLU A 58 6.36 18.43 -11.79
N LEU A 59 5.24 18.42 -11.07
CA LEU A 59 4.31 19.55 -11.00
C LEU A 59 4.85 20.71 -10.17
N LYS A 60 6.06 20.58 -9.61
CA LYS A 60 6.70 21.56 -8.70
C LYS A 60 5.85 21.86 -7.46
N SER A 61 4.95 20.97 -7.09
CA SER A 61 4.18 21.05 -5.86
C SER A 61 5.00 20.65 -4.64
N LEU A 62 5.94 19.75 -4.83
CA LEU A 62 6.91 19.28 -3.83
C LEU A 62 8.32 19.28 -4.42
N THR A 63 9.30 19.23 -3.53
CA THR A 63 10.71 18.94 -3.82
C THR A 63 11.20 17.89 -2.83
N PHE A 64 12.35 17.27 -3.07
CA PHE A 64 12.97 16.36 -2.11
C PHE A 64 13.24 17.00 -0.74
N ASP A 65 13.45 18.32 -0.71
CA ASP A 65 13.67 19.11 0.51
C ASP A 65 12.37 19.65 1.13
N SER A 66 11.22 19.41 0.52
CA SER A 66 9.93 19.79 1.12
C SER A 66 9.78 19.13 2.49
N SER A 67 9.50 19.93 3.50
CA SER A 67 9.31 19.46 4.87
C SER A 67 7.88 19.00 5.12
N LEU A 68 7.66 18.17 6.14
CA LEU A 68 6.32 17.70 6.51
C LEU A 68 5.35 18.86 6.79
N SER A 69 5.86 20.01 7.25
CA SER A 69 5.05 21.22 7.39
C SER A 69 4.53 21.78 6.07
N SER A 70 5.16 21.47 4.94
CA SER A 70 4.64 21.82 3.61
C SER A 70 3.48 20.91 3.17
N PHE A 71 3.44 19.69 3.68
CA PHE A 71 2.34 18.75 3.41
C PHE A 71 1.08 19.14 4.21
N PHE A 72 1.28 19.58 5.46
CA PHE A 72 0.20 19.83 6.42
C PHE A 72 0.37 21.21 7.09
N PRO A 73 0.24 22.33 6.35
CA PRO A 73 0.60 23.67 6.87
C PRO A 73 -0.28 24.16 8.02
N LYS A 74 -1.48 23.59 8.16
CA LYS A 74 -2.45 23.98 9.20
C LYS A 74 -2.43 23.07 10.44
N ILE A 75 -1.59 22.03 10.43
CA ILE A 75 -1.57 21.01 11.48
C ILE A 75 -0.36 21.21 12.37
N ASN A 76 -0.56 21.12 13.70
CA ASN A 76 0.56 21.09 14.63
C ASN A 76 1.28 19.72 14.51
N LEU A 77 2.46 19.73 13.94
CA LEU A 77 3.27 18.54 13.67
C LEU A 77 4.30 18.26 14.77
N PHE A 78 4.30 19.03 15.86
CA PHE A 78 5.28 18.91 16.93
C PHE A 78 6.71 18.86 16.37
N GLU A 79 7.52 17.91 16.81
CA GLU A 79 8.91 17.75 16.38
C GLU A 79 9.07 17.28 14.92
N LYS A 80 8.01 16.73 14.30
CA LYS A 80 8.06 16.15 12.96
C LYS A 80 8.02 17.19 11.83
N ARG A 81 7.74 18.44 12.14
CA ARG A 81 7.53 19.52 11.15
C ARG A 81 8.66 19.65 10.12
N ASN A 82 9.90 19.36 10.52
CA ASN A 82 11.11 19.53 9.71
C ASN A 82 11.55 18.26 8.98
N ILE A 83 10.87 17.14 9.15
CA ILE A 83 11.18 15.89 8.40
C ILE A 83 11.00 16.16 6.91
N LYS A 84 12.04 15.87 6.12
CA LYS A 84 12.04 16.14 4.68
C LYS A 84 11.49 14.95 3.89
N LEU A 85 10.90 15.22 2.71
CA LEU A 85 10.41 14.18 1.80
C LEU A 85 11.50 13.14 1.50
N LYS A 86 12.73 13.56 1.17
CA LYS A 86 13.84 12.64 0.94
C LYS A 86 14.13 11.71 2.13
N GLU A 87 13.99 12.19 3.36
CA GLU A 87 14.16 11.40 4.57
C GLU A 87 13.02 10.39 4.76
N MET A 88 11.81 10.77 4.37
CA MET A 88 10.64 9.87 4.36
C MET A 88 10.83 8.72 3.36
N LEU A 89 11.21 9.06 2.13
CA LEU A 89 11.36 8.08 1.04
C LEU A 89 12.56 7.15 1.23
N SER A 90 13.65 7.63 1.86
CA SER A 90 14.86 6.85 2.12
C SER A 90 14.91 6.19 3.50
N HIS A 91 13.83 6.27 4.28
CA HIS A 91 13.73 5.69 5.63
C HIS A 91 14.71 6.26 6.66
N TYR A 92 15.07 7.55 6.53
CA TYR A 92 15.89 8.31 7.48
C TYR A 92 15.08 9.33 8.29
N SER A 93 13.76 9.20 8.32
CA SER A 93 12.83 10.15 8.95
C SER A 93 12.77 10.11 10.47
N ARG A 94 13.46 9.17 11.12
CA ARG A 94 13.37 8.90 12.56
C ARG A 94 11.97 8.43 13.02
N LEU A 95 11.05 8.17 12.12
CA LEU A 95 9.78 7.55 12.47
C LEU A 95 10.00 6.09 12.84
N THR A 96 9.24 5.59 13.83
CA THR A 96 9.29 4.18 14.22
C THR A 96 8.91 3.27 13.05
N PRO A 97 9.36 2.00 13.01
CA PRO A 97 9.05 1.09 11.90
C PRO A 97 7.55 0.97 11.60
N TRP A 98 6.73 0.80 12.62
CA TRP A 98 5.28 0.72 12.56
C TRP A 98 4.68 0.94 13.95
N ILE A 99 3.35 1.15 13.99
CA ILE A 99 2.57 1.25 15.22
C ILE A 99 1.43 0.22 15.12
N PRO A 100 1.27 -0.67 16.11
CA PRO A 100 0.25 -1.72 16.09
C PRO A 100 -1.14 -1.16 16.45
N PHE A 101 -1.68 -0.27 15.62
CA PHE A 101 -2.95 0.43 15.85
C PHE A 101 -4.10 -0.50 16.20
N TYR A 102 -4.16 -1.68 15.57
CA TYR A 102 -5.21 -2.67 15.78
C TYR A 102 -5.32 -3.16 17.21
N LYS A 103 -4.20 -3.18 17.97
CA LYS A 103 -4.22 -3.66 19.37
C LYS A 103 -5.12 -2.84 20.27
N GLU A 104 -5.34 -1.58 19.96
CA GLU A 104 -6.25 -0.72 20.74
C GLU A 104 -7.72 -1.04 20.50
N THR A 105 -8.02 -1.82 19.49
CA THR A 105 -9.38 -2.26 19.14
C THR A 105 -9.71 -3.66 19.66
N LEU A 106 -8.76 -4.26 20.37
CA LEU A 106 -8.89 -5.58 20.98
C LEU A 106 -8.98 -5.47 22.51
N ASP A 107 -9.68 -6.40 23.12
CA ASP A 107 -9.68 -6.56 24.56
C ASP A 107 -8.28 -6.93 25.05
N SER A 108 -7.78 -6.23 26.07
CA SER A 108 -6.40 -6.35 26.56
C SER A 108 -6.09 -7.69 27.25
N VAL A 109 -7.10 -8.45 27.66
CA VAL A 109 -6.95 -9.72 28.34
C VAL A 109 -7.18 -10.90 27.41
N THR A 110 -8.26 -10.84 26.62
CA THR A 110 -8.68 -11.95 25.76
C THR A 110 -8.12 -11.85 24.34
N ASN A 111 -7.61 -10.68 23.93
CA ASN A 111 -7.26 -10.33 22.54
C ASN A 111 -8.42 -10.48 21.55
N MET A 112 -9.65 -10.53 22.04
CA MET A 112 -10.84 -10.57 21.18
C MET A 112 -11.22 -9.17 20.73
N GLN A 113 -11.89 -9.09 19.59
CA GLN A 113 -12.42 -7.84 19.03
C GLN A 113 -13.45 -7.22 19.99
N LEU A 114 -13.33 -5.91 20.21
CA LEU A 114 -14.29 -5.16 21.03
C LEU A 114 -15.48 -4.72 20.17
N ASP A 115 -16.70 -4.99 20.63
CA ASP A 115 -17.95 -4.60 19.94
C ASP A 115 -18.08 -3.09 19.71
N SER A 116 -17.34 -2.27 20.46
CA SER A 116 -17.26 -0.82 20.23
C SER A 116 -16.54 -0.44 18.93
N TYR A 117 -15.73 -1.34 18.37
CA TYR A 117 -14.95 -1.11 17.15
C TYR A 117 -15.35 -2.01 15.99
N TYR A 118 -16.05 -3.11 16.23
CA TYR A 118 -16.39 -4.12 15.23
C TYR A 118 -17.87 -4.48 15.20
N SER A 119 -18.32 -4.91 14.02
CA SER A 119 -19.67 -5.42 13.82
C SER A 119 -19.65 -6.51 12.74
N ASN A 120 -20.51 -7.52 12.89
CA ASN A 120 -20.78 -8.53 11.86
C ASN A 120 -21.79 -8.03 10.81
N LYS A 121 -22.23 -6.77 10.91
CA LYS A 121 -23.15 -6.15 9.97
C LYS A 121 -22.61 -4.78 9.56
N LYS A 122 -22.70 -4.49 8.27
CA LYS A 122 -22.37 -3.16 7.76
C LYS A 122 -23.39 -2.14 8.24
N THR A 123 -22.91 -1.03 8.81
CA THR A 123 -23.73 0.12 9.24
C THR A 123 -23.08 1.43 8.78
N SER A 124 -23.66 2.59 9.13
CA SER A 124 -23.02 3.89 8.90
C SER A 124 -21.69 4.02 9.63
N ASP A 125 -21.60 3.50 10.85
CA ASP A 125 -20.44 3.64 11.72
C ASP A 125 -19.40 2.53 11.46
N PHE A 126 -19.87 1.32 11.16
CA PHE A 126 -19.06 0.16 10.82
C PHE A 126 -19.15 -0.10 9.31
N ASN A 127 -18.44 0.71 8.51
CA ASN A 127 -18.59 0.73 7.06
C ASN A 127 -17.36 0.15 6.31
N ILE A 128 -16.27 -0.14 7.00
CA ILE A 128 -15.06 -0.73 6.46
C ILE A 128 -15.08 -2.23 6.66
N GLU A 129 -15.09 -2.99 5.60
CA GLU A 129 -14.98 -4.44 5.64
C GLU A 129 -13.51 -4.84 5.68
N VAL A 130 -13.07 -5.39 6.81
CA VAL A 130 -11.66 -5.77 7.06
C VAL A 130 -11.39 -7.25 6.80
N ARG A 131 -12.44 -8.06 6.75
CA ARG A 131 -12.54 -9.46 6.35
C ARG A 131 -14.00 -9.72 5.97
N GLU A 132 -14.29 -10.78 5.22
CA GLU A 132 -15.65 -11.18 4.88
C GLU A 132 -16.55 -11.22 6.13
N GLY A 133 -17.61 -10.40 6.10
CA GLY A 133 -18.59 -10.30 7.17
C GLY A 133 -18.10 -9.66 8.47
N LEU A 134 -16.91 -9.07 8.51
CA LEU A 134 -16.40 -8.32 9.66
C LEU A 134 -16.15 -6.85 9.25
N TYR A 135 -16.86 -5.94 9.90
CA TYR A 135 -16.82 -4.51 9.63
C TYR A 135 -16.28 -3.73 10.82
N MET A 136 -15.57 -2.63 10.53
CA MET A 136 -15.10 -1.70 11.55
C MET A 136 -15.29 -0.23 11.12
N GLN A 137 -15.01 0.69 12.02
CA GLN A 137 -14.94 2.11 11.74
C GLN A 137 -13.69 2.42 10.89
N LEU A 138 -13.75 3.49 10.10
CA LEU A 138 -12.56 4.01 9.40
C LEU A 138 -11.64 4.73 10.38
N TRP A 139 -10.35 4.41 10.33
CA TRP A 139 -9.35 4.92 11.27
C TRP A 139 -8.34 5.88 10.67
N ASP A 140 -8.54 6.39 9.46
CA ASP A 140 -7.57 7.25 8.77
C ASP A 140 -7.11 8.44 9.64
N ASP A 141 -8.04 9.21 10.20
CA ASP A 141 -7.70 10.38 11.01
C ASP A 141 -7.11 10.01 12.37
N ILE A 142 -7.59 8.91 12.99
CA ILE A 142 -7.06 8.39 14.25
C ILE A 142 -5.61 7.93 14.06
N ILE A 143 -5.34 7.17 13.00
CA ILE A 143 -3.98 6.72 12.65
C ILE A 143 -3.07 7.92 12.38
N PHE A 144 -3.53 8.89 11.59
CA PHE A 144 -2.77 10.12 11.31
C PHE A 144 -2.38 10.83 12.61
N ASP A 145 -3.33 11.07 13.51
CA ASP A 145 -3.10 11.73 14.80
C ASP A 145 -2.08 10.97 15.66
N LYS A 146 -2.18 9.64 15.71
CA LYS A 146 -1.24 8.80 16.44
C LYS A 146 0.18 8.88 15.87
N ILE A 147 0.31 8.88 14.55
CA ILE A 147 1.63 9.05 13.89
C ILE A 147 2.21 10.42 14.24
N ILE A 148 1.40 11.50 14.16
CA ILE A 148 1.89 12.84 14.47
C ILE A 148 2.32 12.98 15.92
N LYS A 149 1.62 12.36 16.86
CA LYS A 149 1.91 12.39 18.30
C LYS A 149 2.95 11.37 18.76
N SER A 150 3.32 10.39 17.92
CA SER A 150 4.33 9.39 18.28
C SER A 150 5.70 10.03 18.52
N GLU A 151 6.55 9.42 19.30
CA GLU A 151 7.93 9.86 19.50
C GLU A 151 8.80 9.61 18.27
N LEU A 152 9.83 10.42 18.09
CA LEU A 152 10.88 10.18 17.10
C LEU A 152 11.97 9.28 17.69
N LEU A 153 12.56 8.42 16.88
CA LEU A 153 13.77 7.70 17.27
C LEU A 153 14.91 8.67 17.60
N GLU A 154 15.72 8.34 18.59
CA GLU A 154 16.84 9.19 19.04
C GLU A 154 17.87 9.41 17.93
N SER A 155 18.30 8.32 17.27
CA SER A 155 19.31 8.38 16.21
C SER A 155 18.68 8.63 14.84
N LYS A 156 19.39 9.43 14.02
CA LYS A 156 19.06 9.61 12.60
C LYS A 156 19.86 8.62 11.77
N GLU A 157 19.31 7.41 11.67
CA GLU A 157 19.91 6.32 10.90
C GLU A 157 18.85 5.69 9.98
N TYR A 158 19.28 4.83 9.08
CA TYR A 158 18.36 4.05 8.26
C TYR A 158 17.51 3.14 9.16
N LYS A 159 16.20 3.37 9.12
CA LYS A 159 15.23 2.52 9.81
C LYS A 159 13.99 2.40 8.94
N TYR A 160 13.81 1.23 8.32
CA TYR A 160 12.63 0.97 7.50
C TYR A 160 11.37 1.28 8.30
N SER A 161 10.49 2.11 7.73
CA SER A 161 9.25 2.57 8.37
C SER A 161 8.11 2.64 7.36
N ASP A 162 6.94 2.17 7.77
CA ASP A 162 5.69 2.32 7.03
C ASP A 162 5.04 3.69 7.24
N LEU A 163 5.32 4.34 8.38
CA LEU A 163 4.63 5.55 8.80
C LEU A 163 4.72 6.73 7.80
N PRO A 164 5.85 6.96 7.11
CA PRO A 164 5.90 7.98 6.06
C PRO A 164 4.83 7.81 4.98
N TYR A 165 4.48 6.59 4.65
CA TYR A 165 3.55 6.28 3.56
C TYR A 165 2.08 6.46 3.97
N TYR A 166 1.75 6.39 5.25
CA TYR A 166 0.47 6.87 5.78
C TYR A 166 0.33 8.37 5.58
N LEU A 167 1.39 9.13 5.87
CA LEU A 167 1.41 10.58 5.71
C LEU A 167 1.33 10.99 4.24
N ILE A 168 2.03 10.27 3.35
CA ILE A 168 1.97 10.49 1.91
C ILE A 168 0.56 10.22 1.37
N LYS A 169 -0.08 9.11 1.77
CA LYS A 169 -1.48 8.82 1.41
C LYS A 169 -2.39 9.97 1.81
N LYS A 170 -2.34 10.37 3.09
CA LYS A 170 -3.18 11.46 3.63
C LYS A 170 -2.99 12.74 2.84
N TYR A 171 -1.75 13.16 2.57
CA TYR A 171 -1.45 14.34 1.77
C TYR A 171 -2.07 14.28 0.37
N LEU A 172 -1.89 13.16 -0.33
CA LEU A 172 -2.38 13.01 -1.70
C LEU A 172 -3.91 13.03 -1.75
N GLU A 173 -4.56 12.32 -0.83
CA GLU A 173 -6.02 12.25 -0.76
C GLU A 173 -6.64 13.60 -0.38
N ASP A 174 -6.06 14.31 0.61
CA ASP A 174 -6.51 15.64 1.01
C ASP A 174 -6.33 16.66 -0.14
N LYS A 175 -5.21 16.58 -0.86
CA LYS A 175 -4.91 17.52 -1.96
C LYS A 175 -5.87 17.35 -3.13
N TYR A 176 -6.19 16.12 -3.49
CA TYR A 176 -6.96 15.82 -4.70
C TYR A 176 -8.44 15.53 -4.45
N GLY A 177 -8.86 15.35 -3.21
CA GLY A 177 -10.23 14.96 -2.87
C GLY A 177 -10.62 13.59 -3.46
N LYS A 178 -9.65 12.72 -3.70
CA LYS A 178 -9.83 11.39 -4.31
C LYS A 178 -9.01 10.37 -3.52
N SER A 179 -9.55 9.15 -3.39
CA SER A 179 -8.83 8.04 -2.79
C SER A 179 -7.58 7.63 -3.60
N LEU A 180 -6.57 7.13 -2.90
CA LEU A 180 -5.26 6.80 -3.47
C LEU A 180 -5.34 5.78 -4.63
N ASP A 181 -6.24 4.79 -4.52
CA ASP A 181 -6.50 3.80 -5.56
C ASP A 181 -7.00 4.44 -6.86
N LYS A 182 -7.91 5.43 -6.77
CA LYS A 182 -8.39 6.19 -7.93
C LYS A 182 -7.30 7.05 -8.54
N LEU A 183 -6.49 7.70 -7.70
CA LEU A 183 -5.39 8.55 -8.17
C LEU A 183 -4.40 7.76 -9.02
N ILE A 184 -3.91 6.61 -8.55
CA ILE A 184 -2.92 5.83 -9.30
C ILE A 184 -3.54 5.13 -10.52
N ARG A 185 -4.80 4.66 -10.41
CA ARG A 185 -5.54 4.07 -11.52
C ARG A 185 -5.68 5.04 -12.67
N ASP A 186 -6.14 6.26 -12.40
CA ASP A 186 -6.33 7.31 -13.41
C ASP A 186 -5.00 7.77 -14.02
N TYR A 187 -3.94 7.78 -13.21
CA TYR A 187 -2.64 8.29 -13.63
C TYR A 187 -1.85 7.29 -14.47
N ILE A 188 -1.73 6.04 -14.05
CA ILE A 188 -0.84 5.04 -14.68
C ILE A 188 -1.59 3.75 -15.08
N PHE A 189 -2.29 3.10 -14.17
CA PHE A 189 -2.72 1.71 -14.36
C PHE A 189 -3.65 1.53 -15.55
N SER A 190 -4.73 2.32 -15.62
CA SER A 190 -5.71 2.24 -16.73
C SER A 190 -5.08 2.58 -18.08
N LYS A 191 -4.15 3.55 -18.11
CA LYS A 191 -3.50 4.00 -19.35
C LYS A 191 -2.57 2.95 -19.95
N ASN A 192 -2.10 1.99 -19.15
CA ASN A 192 -1.11 0.99 -19.56
C ASN A 192 -1.65 -0.44 -19.49
N GLY A 193 -2.97 -0.61 -19.33
CA GLY A 193 -3.59 -1.92 -19.28
C GLY A 193 -3.08 -2.80 -18.14
N MET A 194 -2.78 -2.19 -16.96
CA MET A 194 -2.37 -2.89 -15.74
C MET A 194 -3.62 -3.25 -14.93
N LEU A 195 -4.44 -4.16 -15.47
CA LEU A 195 -5.79 -4.42 -14.97
C LEU A 195 -5.83 -5.28 -13.71
N SER A 196 -4.75 -6.03 -13.44
CA SER A 196 -4.66 -6.85 -12.23
C SER A 196 -4.29 -6.02 -10.98
N LEU A 197 -3.69 -4.83 -11.16
CA LEU A 197 -3.30 -3.96 -10.05
C LEU A 197 -4.53 -3.28 -9.44
N ASN A 198 -4.99 -3.79 -8.31
CA ASN A 198 -6.21 -3.34 -7.64
C ASN A 198 -6.04 -3.33 -6.12
N PHE A 199 -6.75 -2.39 -5.47
CA PHE A 199 -7.04 -2.45 -4.03
C PHE A 199 -8.38 -3.15 -3.82
N ASN A 200 -8.52 -3.86 -2.70
CA ASN A 200 -9.75 -4.58 -2.34
C ASN A 200 -10.30 -5.45 -3.49
N PRO A 201 -9.50 -6.33 -4.09
CA PRO A 201 -9.89 -7.07 -5.28
C PRO A 201 -11.10 -7.98 -5.08
N TYR A 202 -11.44 -8.36 -3.85
CA TYR A 202 -12.63 -9.14 -3.52
C TYR A 202 -13.94 -8.50 -4.02
N LYS A 203 -13.94 -7.19 -4.29
CA LYS A 203 -15.10 -6.46 -4.81
C LYS A 203 -15.33 -6.64 -6.30
N THR A 204 -14.32 -7.05 -7.07
CA THR A 204 -14.34 -6.97 -8.54
C THR A 204 -13.74 -8.19 -9.24
N ILE A 205 -13.01 -9.04 -8.52
CA ILE A 205 -12.31 -10.20 -9.07
C ILE A 205 -12.87 -11.47 -8.40
N ASP A 206 -13.00 -12.54 -9.17
CA ASP A 206 -13.39 -13.85 -8.65
C ASP A 206 -12.40 -14.29 -7.54
N LEU A 207 -12.93 -14.65 -6.39
CA LEU A 207 -12.14 -15.08 -5.24
C LEU A 207 -11.24 -16.29 -5.56
N ASN A 208 -11.63 -17.16 -6.50
CA ASN A 208 -10.79 -18.28 -6.97
C ASN A 208 -9.53 -17.82 -7.70
N ARG A 209 -9.46 -16.56 -8.11
CA ARG A 209 -8.29 -15.96 -8.77
C ARG A 209 -7.44 -15.13 -7.78
N ILE A 210 -7.79 -15.12 -6.52
CA ILE A 210 -7.07 -14.38 -5.48
C ILE A 210 -6.39 -15.40 -4.57
N VAL A 211 -5.07 -15.33 -4.50
CA VAL A 211 -4.31 -16.18 -3.57
C VAL A 211 -4.50 -15.64 -2.14
N PRO A 212 -4.88 -16.46 -1.16
CA PRO A 212 -5.01 -16.00 0.22
C PRO A 212 -3.66 -15.62 0.80
N SER A 213 -3.62 -14.54 1.59
CA SER A 213 -2.39 -14.02 2.20
C SER A 213 -2.01 -14.80 3.46
N GLU A 214 -2.99 -15.02 4.34
CA GLU A 214 -2.79 -15.74 5.61
C GLU A 214 -4.11 -16.26 6.19
N ILE A 215 -3.98 -17.06 7.25
CA ILE A 215 -5.05 -17.28 8.23
C ILE A 215 -4.72 -16.37 9.42
N ASP A 216 -5.43 -15.25 9.53
CA ASP A 216 -5.26 -14.28 10.61
C ASP A 216 -5.91 -14.84 11.88
N ASP A 217 -5.11 -15.11 12.92
CA ASP A 217 -5.54 -15.66 14.19
C ASP A 217 -5.40 -14.68 15.37
N TYR A 218 -5.02 -13.43 15.10
CA TYR A 218 -4.71 -12.43 16.11
C TYR A 218 -5.49 -11.10 15.99
N PHE A 219 -6.05 -10.78 14.80
CA PHE A 219 -6.76 -9.52 14.56
C PHE A 219 -8.15 -9.75 13.98
N ARG A 220 -8.27 -10.38 12.80
CA ARG A 220 -9.55 -10.54 12.09
C ARG A 220 -10.17 -11.93 12.21
N LEU A 221 -9.41 -12.90 12.68
CA LEU A 221 -9.83 -14.27 13.00
C LEU A 221 -10.43 -15.02 11.80
N GLY A 222 -9.64 -15.20 10.74
CA GLY A 222 -10.06 -15.92 9.54
C GLY A 222 -9.10 -15.86 8.35
N GLU A 223 -9.42 -16.57 7.27
CA GLU A 223 -8.65 -16.52 6.04
C GLU A 223 -8.79 -15.15 5.37
N LEU A 224 -7.67 -14.57 4.96
CA LEU A 224 -7.62 -13.31 4.23
C LEU A 224 -7.43 -13.59 2.74
N ARG A 225 -8.51 -13.51 1.99
CA ARG A 225 -8.54 -13.68 0.53
C ARG A 225 -9.12 -12.43 -0.12
N GLY A 226 -8.24 -11.64 -0.76
CA GLY A 226 -8.62 -10.36 -1.35
C GLY A 226 -8.74 -9.21 -0.38
N TYR A 227 -8.55 -9.45 0.90
CA TYR A 227 -8.38 -8.46 1.95
C TYR A 227 -6.90 -8.29 2.26
N VAL A 228 -6.46 -7.05 2.42
CA VAL A 228 -5.04 -6.74 2.67
C VAL A 228 -4.52 -7.44 3.93
N HIS A 229 -3.33 -8.02 3.84
CA HIS A 229 -2.65 -8.63 4.99
C HIS A 229 -2.35 -7.59 6.09
N ASP A 230 -1.81 -6.42 5.70
CA ASP A 230 -1.41 -5.37 6.65
C ASP A 230 -2.59 -4.82 7.45
N MET A 231 -2.46 -4.85 8.78
CA MET A 231 -3.52 -4.47 9.72
C MET A 231 -3.84 -2.98 9.63
N GLY A 232 -2.82 -2.13 9.52
CA GLY A 232 -3.02 -0.68 9.44
C GLY A 232 -3.68 -0.27 8.13
N ALA A 233 -3.31 -0.89 7.02
CA ALA A 233 -3.99 -0.69 5.74
C ALA A 233 -5.43 -1.19 5.78
N ALA A 234 -5.71 -2.32 6.46
CA ALA A 234 -7.06 -2.81 6.66
C ALA A 234 -7.94 -1.79 7.42
N MET A 235 -7.42 -1.20 8.50
CA MET A 235 -8.09 -0.15 9.28
C MET A 235 -8.33 1.14 8.48
N GLN A 236 -7.61 1.33 7.36
CA GLN A 236 -7.79 2.40 6.38
C GLN A 236 -8.68 1.98 5.19
N GLY A 237 -9.48 0.93 5.32
CA GLY A 237 -10.38 0.44 4.27
C GLY A 237 -9.67 -0.35 3.17
N GLY A 238 -8.51 -0.94 3.47
CA GLY A 238 -7.73 -1.75 2.54
C GLY A 238 -6.90 -0.94 1.54
N ILE A 239 -6.86 0.39 1.66
CA ILE A 239 -6.13 1.28 0.76
C ILE A 239 -5.06 2.02 1.56
N GLY A 240 -3.90 1.44 1.69
CA GLY A 240 -2.74 2.04 2.35
C GLY A 240 -1.72 2.61 1.36
N GLY A 241 -0.97 3.65 1.75
CA GLY A 241 0.17 4.12 0.96
C GLY A 241 1.36 3.18 1.03
N HIS A 242 1.41 2.34 2.06
CA HIS A 242 2.48 1.39 2.36
C HIS A 242 2.16 -0.06 1.96
N ALA A 243 0.87 -0.44 1.89
CA ALA A 243 0.38 -1.80 1.60
C ALA A 243 -1.06 -1.76 1.07
N GLY A 244 -1.57 -2.88 0.56
CA GLY A 244 -2.96 -3.06 0.13
C GLY A 244 -3.15 -3.20 -1.38
N LEU A 245 -2.11 -3.00 -2.19
CA LEU A 245 -2.17 -3.29 -3.61
C LEU A 245 -2.08 -4.80 -3.83
N PHE A 246 -2.93 -5.31 -4.69
CA PHE A 246 -2.88 -6.67 -5.23
C PHE A 246 -2.54 -6.65 -6.71
N GLY A 247 -1.97 -7.75 -7.21
CA GLY A 247 -1.65 -7.89 -8.63
C GLY A 247 -0.93 -9.19 -8.97
N ASN A 248 -0.68 -9.38 -10.26
CA ASN A 248 0.09 -10.50 -10.79
C ASN A 248 1.50 -10.05 -11.20
N SER A 249 2.37 -11.03 -11.47
CA SER A 249 3.76 -10.79 -11.86
C SER A 249 3.89 -9.98 -13.16
N LEU A 250 2.95 -10.12 -14.12
CA LEU A 250 3.02 -9.41 -15.39
C LEU A 250 2.78 -7.89 -15.22
N ASP A 251 1.77 -7.49 -14.45
CA ASP A 251 1.49 -6.07 -14.25
C ASP A 251 2.54 -5.41 -13.35
N VAL A 252 3.09 -6.15 -12.38
CA VAL A 252 4.29 -5.70 -11.64
C VAL A 252 5.46 -5.46 -12.59
N ALA A 253 5.71 -6.39 -13.54
CA ALA A 253 6.79 -6.25 -14.52
C ALA A 253 6.59 -5.05 -15.45
N LYS A 254 5.34 -4.71 -15.85
CA LYS A 254 5.04 -3.48 -16.61
C LYS A 254 5.44 -2.22 -15.83
N MET A 255 5.16 -2.17 -14.53
CA MET A 255 5.61 -1.05 -13.69
C MET A 255 7.14 -0.99 -13.57
N MET A 256 7.82 -2.14 -13.43
CA MET A 256 9.28 -2.18 -13.42
C MET A 256 9.86 -1.72 -14.77
N GLN A 257 9.22 -2.09 -15.89
CA GLN A 257 9.62 -1.61 -17.23
C GLN A 257 9.49 -0.10 -17.34
N LEU A 258 8.42 0.51 -16.81
CA LEU A 258 8.26 1.96 -16.72
C LEU A 258 9.44 2.63 -15.99
N TYR A 259 9.90 2.05 -14.91
CA TYR A 259 11.07 2.54 -14.15
C TYR A 259 12.38 2.35 -14.92
N ILE A 260 12.63 1.16 -15.49
CA ILE A 260 13.82 0.88 -16.30
C ILE A 260 13.93 1.85 -17.49
N GLN A 261 12.79 2.22 -18.08
CA GLN A 261 12.71 3.20 -19.16
C GLN A 261 12.62 4.66 -18.67
N LYS A 262 12.99 4.92 -17.41
CA LYS A 262 13.05 6.27 -16.84
C LYS A 262 11.77 7.08 -17.06
N GLY A 263 10.61 6.45 -16.84
CA GLY A 263 9.30 7.10 -16.93
C GLY A 263 8.57 6.97 -18.26
N PHE A 264 9.10 6.19 -19.19
CA PHE A 264 8.40 5.85 -20.44
C PHE A 264 7.82 4.44 -20.41
N TYR A 265 6.65 4.26 -21.00
CA TYR A 265 6.06 2.96 -21.28
C TYR A 265 5.31 3.01 -22.62
N GLY A 266 5.81 2.24 -23.60
CA GLY A 266 5.36 2.38 -24.97
C GLY A 266 5.66 3.79 -25.52
N ASP A 267 4.64 4.43 -26.08
CA ASP A 267 4.67 5.81 -26.60
C ASP A 267 4.34 6.88 -25.53
N LYS A 268 4.06 6.47 -24.29
CA LYS A 268 3.61 7.36 -23.22
C LYS A 268 4.74 7.71 -22.27
N LYS A 269 4.82 9.00 -21.97
CA LYS A 269 5.70 9.56 -20.94
C LYS A 269 4.89 9.83 -19.66
N PHE A 270 5.31 9.28 -18.54
CA PHE A 270 4.71 9.48 -17.21
C PHE A 270 5.57 10.36 -16.32
N PHE A 271 6.91 10.26 -16.45
CA PHE A 271 7.88 11.00 -15.65
C PHE A 271 9.00 11.53 -16.57
N SER A 272 9.69 12.59 -16.13
CA SER A 272 10.90 13.05 -16.82
C SER A 272 12.10 12.19 -16.43
N GLU A 273 13.00 11.96 -17.38
CA GLU A 273 14.26 11.25 -17.12
C GLU A 273 15.09 11.93 -16.04
N LYS A 274 15.09 13.27 -16.02
CA LYS A 274 15.80 14.08 -15.03
C LYS A 274 15.43 13.69 -13.58
N ILE A 275 14.16 13.41 -13.31
CA ILE A 275 13.72 13.04 -11.96
C ILE A 275 14.35 11.71 -11.53
N PHE A 276 14.46 10.74 -12.46
CA PHE A 276 15.11 9.48 -12.12
C PHE A 276 16.58 9.65 -11.76
N ASP A 277 17.28 10.56 -12.40
CA ASP A 277 18.68 10.85 -12.10
C ASP A 277 18.83 11.51 -10.70
N GLU A 278 17.79 12.17 -10.19
CA GLU A 278 17.78 12.74 -8.83
C GLU A 278 17.49 11.69 -7.73
N PHE A 279 16.97 10.50 -8.09
CA PHE A 279 16.74 9.39 -7.16
C PHE A 279 17.97 8.47 -6.99
N ASN A 280 18.97 8.57 -7.84
CA ASN A 280 20.23 7.83 -7.79
C ASN A 280 21.33 8.67 -7.15
#